data_3cbb2190a064c727883fc6b50487aa1d
#
_entry.id   3cbb2190a064c727883fc6b50487aa1d
#
_cell.length_a   1.000
_cell.length_b   1.000
_cell.length_c   1.000
_cell.angle_alpha   90.00
_cell.angle_beta   90.00
_cell.angle_gamma   90.00
#
_symmetry.space_group_name_H-M   'P 1'
#
loop_
_entity.id
_entity.type
_entity.pdbx_description
1 polymer ?
#
loop_
_entity_poly.entity_id
_entity_poly.type
_entity_poly.pdbx_seq_one_letter_code
_entity_poly.pdbx_strand_id
1 'polypeptide(L)'
;MDPFVNHGICTLIASMGAEIVTEDSIAHLAPDTTSLDVIDQWTFHSRLYRAAEMVRDKPWAELVHLVSFGCGLDAITSEQLRRILEPAGKLYTMLKIDEGDTLGAARIRLRSLFAAVEDRRHLKQTVTESPIHWYKKKEAKPVNSKAFKTIYVPQMAPIHFPILQSALQSLGFKAKLLPAVRPEAIQLGLRYVNNDACYPAIVVIGQLLDTVLSKDFDPKTSALLLAQTCGPCRATNYATLLKWALR
;
A
#
# COMPACT_ATOMS: atom_id res chain seq x y z
N MET A 1 -2.39 7.36 24.39
CA MET A 1 -3.01 8.01 23.19
C MET A 1 -3.99 9.06 23.68
N ASP A 2 -3.90 10.29 23.16
CA ASP A 2 -4.74 11.41 23.56
C ASP A 2 -6.21 11.13 23.16
N PRO A 3 -7.20 11.26 24.05
CA PRO A 3 -8.62 11.08 23.76
C PRO A 3 -9.15 11.99 22.64
N PHE A 4 -8.63 13.20 22.52
CA PHE A 4 -8.98 14.10 21.42
C PHE A 4 -8.54 13.56 20.05
N VAL A 5 -7.35 12.96 19.99
CA VAL A 5 -6.81 12.43 18.74
C VAL A 5 -7.53 11.15 18.30
N ASN A 6 -7.99 10.33 19.25
CA ASN A 6 -8.67 9.07 18.95
C ASN A 6 -10.20 9.18 18.90
N HIS A 7 -10.77 10.37 19.03
CA HIS A 7 -12.23 10.63 18.98
C HIS A 7 -13.07 9.68 19.85
N GLY A 8 -12.54 9.24 21.00
CA GLY A 8 -13.24 8.33 21.90
C GLY A 8 -13.27 6.86 21.46
N ILE A 9 -12.56 6.48 20.40
CA ILE A 9 -12.52 5.09 19.89
C ILE A 9 -11.94 4.14 20.94
N CYS A 10 -10.91 4.57 21.70
CA CYS A 10 -10.36 3.75 22.77
C CYS A 10 -11.42 3.45 23.84
N THR A 11 -12.20 4.44 24.26
CA THR A 11 -13.31 4.24 25.21
C THR A 11 -14.37 3.30 24.65
N LEU A 12 -14.67 3.42 23.35
CA LEU A 12 -15.61 2.53 22.66
C LEU A 12 -15.11 1.09 22.67
N ILE A 13 -13.85 0.83 22.34
CA ILE A 13 -13.24 -0.51 22.33
C ILE A 13 -13.24 -1.10 23.75
N ALA A 14 -12.83 -0.33 24.75
CA ALA A 14 -12.85 -0.76 26.15
C ALA A 14 -14.27 -1.11 26.62
N SER A 15 -15.28 -0.35 26.21
CA SER A 15 -16.69 -0.66 26.51
C SER A 15 -17.21 -1.97 25.90
N MET A 16 -16.50 -2.50 24.90
CA MET A 16 -16.77 -3.80 24.28
C MET A 16 -15.99 -4.95 24.92
N GLY A 17 -15.24 -4.69 26.00
CA GLY A 17 -14.54 -5.73 26.77
C GLY A 17 -13.15 -6.09 26.25
N ALA A 18 -12.53 -5.25 25.43
CA ALA A 18 -11.16 -5.45 24.98
C ALA A 18 -10.17 -4.51 25.65
N GLU A 19 -8.99 -5.00 25.93
CA GLU A 19 -7.85 -4.20 26.35
C GLU A 19 -7.18 -3.53 25.14
N ILE A 20 -6.59 -2.37 25.36
CA ILE A 20 -5.97 -1.57 24.29
C ILE A 20 -4.51 -1.39 24.58
N VAL A 21 -3.70 -1.67 23.57
CA VAL A 21 -2.27 -1.42 23.55
C VAL A 21 -1.96 -0.55 22.34
N THR A 22 -1.21 0.53 22.54
CA THR A 22 -0.84 1.41 21.44
C THR A 22 0.43 0.92 20.73
N GLU A 23 0.61 1.30 19.46
CA GLU A 23 1.73 0.85 18.64
C GLU A 23 3.10 1.19 19.22
N ASP A 24 3.23 2.33 19.89
CA ASP A 24 4.47 2.77 20.55
C ASP A 24 4.89 1.87 21.72
N SER A 25 3.91 1.21 22.37
CA SER A 25 4.17 0.29 23.47
C SER A 25 4.71 -1.08 23.02
N ILE A 26 4.45 -1.48 21.77
CA ILE A 26 4.79 -2.84 21.29
C ILE A 26 5.73 -2.87 20.08
N ALA A 27 5.88 -1.78 19.36
CA ALA A 27 6.68 -1.75 18.13
C ALA A 27 8.16 -2.12 18.36
N HIS A 28 8.70 -1.82 19.52
CA HIS A 28 10.09 -2.16 19.90
C HIS A 28 10.30 -3.66 20.14
N LEU A 29 9.22 -4.43 20.31
CA LEU A 29 9.27 -5.89 20.52
C LEU A 29 9.27 -6.66 19.20
N ALA A 30 9.07 -6.00 18.08
CA ALA A 30 9.09 -6.63 16.77
C ALA A 30 10.52 -6.98 16.34
N PRO A 31 10.70 -8.08 15.59
CA PRO A 31 12.02 -8.43 15.06
C PRO A 31 12.52 -7.38 14.07
N ASP A 32 13.84 -7.14 14.06
CA ASP A 32 14.48 -6.14 13.19
C ASP A 32 14.48 -6.50 11.69
N THR A 33 14.04 -7.70 11.34
CA THR A 33 14.18 -8.29 10.00
C THR A 33 12.95 -8.14 9.12
N THR A 34 12.06 -7.21 9.40
CA THR A 34 10.84 -7.02 8.61
C THR A 34 11.16 -6.56 7.20
N SER A 35 10.89 -7.42 6.24
CA SER A 35 11.04 -7.09 4.83
C SER A 35 9.80 -6.36 4.33
N LEU A 36 9.85 -5.04 4.28
CA LEU A 36 8.79 -4.21 3.75
C LEU A 36 8.91 -4.06 2.22
N ASP A 37 7.79 -4.01 1.52
CA ASP A 37 7.73 -3.69 0.09
C ASP A 37 7.78 -2.16 -0.15
N VAL A 38 7.48 -1.39 0.90
CA VAL A 38 7.42 0.07 0.90
C VAL A 38 8.72 0.68 1.43
N ILE A 39 8.93 1.95 1.12
CA ILE A 39 10.02 2.72 1.72
C ILE A 39 9.64 3.05 3.17
N ASP A 40 10.47 2.58 4.10
CA ASP A 40 10.33 2.82 5.53
C ASP A 40 11.26 3.95 5.96
N GLN A 41 10.75 5.17 5.98
CA GLN A 41 11.53 6.36 6.34
C GLN A 41 10.81 7.30 7.33
N TRP A 42 9.58 6.96 7.71
CA TRP A 42 8.79 7.80 8.63
C TRP A 42 8.55 7.06 9.94
N THR A 43 8.97 7.67 11.03
CA THR A 43 8.95 7.07 12.37
C THR A 43 7.57 6.50 12.76
N PHE A 44 6.48 7.24 12.50
CA PHE A 44 5.14 6.76 12.88
C PHE A 44 4.70 5.55 12.05
N HIS A 45 4.95 5.56 10.75
CA HIS A 45 4.60 4.45 9.87
C HIS A 45 5.48 3.22 10.13
N SER A 46 6.78 3.44 10.39
CA SER A 46 7.72 2.38 10.82
C SER A 46 7.20 1.67 12.09
N ARG A 47 6.72 2.41 13.08
CA ARG A 47 6.13 1.83 14.28
C ARG A 47 4.87 1.02 13.99
N LEU A 48 4.00 1.49 13.09
CA LEU A 48 2.81 0.76 12.65
C LEU A 48 3.16 -0.57 11.98
N TYR A 49 4.16 -0.59 11.10
CA TYR A 49 4.63 -1.83 10.46
C TYR A 49 5.18 -2.81 11.50
N ARG A 50 6.02 -2.34 12.42
CA ARG A 50 6.56 -3.15 13.52
C ARG A 50 5.46 -3.67 14.45
N ALA A 51 4.50 -2.85 14.81
CA ALA A 51 3.35 -3.27 15.60
C ALA A 51 2.52 -4.35 14.87
N ALA A 52 2.31 -4.22 13.57
CA ALA A 52 1.62 -5.23 12.77
C ALA A 52 2.38 -6.58 12.75
N GLU A 53 3.71 -6.55 12.59
CA GLU A 53 4.55 -7.76 12.65
C GLU A 53 4.46 -8.43 14.03
N MET A 54 4.46 -7.63 15.09
CA MET A 54 4.29 -8.16 16.46
C MET A 54 2.90 -8.79 16.65
N VAL A 55 1.84 -8.16 16.16
CA VAL A 55 0.46 -8.65 16.26
C VAL A 55 0.24 -9.88 15.39
N ARG A 56 0.91 -9.98 14.24
CA ARG A 56 0.79 -11.08 13.28
C ARG A 56 0.87 -12.45 13.95
N ASP A 57 1.84 -12.62 14.83
CA ASP A 57 2.18 -13.90 15.44
C ASP A 57 1.48 -14.13 16.82
N LYS A 58 0.65 -13.18 17.27
CA LYS A 58 -0.03 -13.24 18.57
C LYS A 58 -1.51 -13.56 18.42
N PRO A 59 -1.99 -14.76 18.81
CA PRO A 59 -3.38 -15.18 18.61
C PRO A 59 -4.40 -14.33 19.38
N TRP A 60 -3.96 -13.67 20.45
CA TRP A 60 -4.80 -12.85 21.33
C TRP A 60 -4.90 -11.38 20.92
N ALA A 61 -4.07 -10.92 20.00
CA ALA A 61 -4.01 -9.51 19.57
C ALA A 61 -4.60 -9.31 18.18
N GLU A 62 -5.33 -8.23 17.97
CA GLU A 62 -5.80 -7.75 16.67
C GLU A 62 -5.38 -6.29 16.47
N LEU A 63 -5.17 -5.90 15.22
CA LEU A 63 -4.75 -4.55 14.89
C LEU A 63 -5.94 -3.74 14.37
N VAL A 64 -6.16 -2.58 15.00
CA VAL A 64 -7.11 -1.56 14.54
C VAL A 64 -6.31 -0.32 14.11
N HIS A 65 -6.34 -0.01 12.83
CA HIS A 65 -5.63 1.12 12.24
C HIS A 65 -6.56 2.33 12.14
N LEU A 66 -6.19 3.41 12.81
CA LEU A 66 -6.90 4.69 12.74
C LEU A 66 -6.33 5.52 11.58
N VAL A 67 -7.16 5.94 10.65
CA VAL A 67 -6.78 6.67 9.45
C VAL A 67 -7.65 7.93 9.34
N SER A 68 -7.02 9.10 9.19
CA SER A 68 -7.76 10.35 9.03
C SER A 68 -8.11 10.63 7.57
N PHE A 69 -7.16 10.46 6.67
CA PHE A 69 -7.33 10.76 5.25
C PHE A 69 -6.86 9.60 4.37
N GLY A 70 -7.61 9.32 3.30
CA GLY A 70 -7.11 8.49 2.20
C GLY A 70 -5.99 9.17 1.38
N CYS A 71 -5.65 10.42 1.71
CA CYS A 71 -4.54 11.17 1.10
C CYS A 71 -3.29 11.08 2.00
N GLY A 72 -2.12 10.96 1.39
CA GLY A 72 -0.85 10.84 2.11
C GLY A 72 -0.37 9.39 2.26
N LEU A 73 0.46 9.14 3.26
CA LEU A 73 1.12 7.86 3.46
C LEU A 73 0.16 6.75 3.89
N ASP A 74 -0.95 7.08 4.53
CA ASP A 74 -1.92 6.10 5.05
C ASP A 74 -2.44 5.14 3.98
N ALA A 75 -2.64 5.59 2.75
CA ALA A 75 -3.07 4.72 1.67
C ALA A 75 -2.05 3.61 1.33
N ILE A 76 -0.76 3.91 1.49
CA ILE A 76 0.33 2.94 1.33
C ILE A 76 0.47 2.08 2.58
N THR A 77 0.42 2.71 3.74
CA THR A 77 0.52 2.04 5.03
C THR A 77 -0.61 1.02 5.20
N SER A 78 -1.84 1.38 4.87
CA SER A 78 -3.00 0.49 4.93
C SER A 78 -2.80 -0.79 4.13
N GLU A 79 -2.29 -0.67 2.90
CA GLU A 79 -2.03 -1.82 2.04
C GLU A 79 -0.87 -2.67 2.57
N GLN A 80 0.19 -2.04 3.07
CA GLN A 80 1.34 -2.76 3.65
C GLN A 80 0.93 -3.51 4.93
N LEU A 81 0.13 -2.89 5.81
CA LEU A 81 -0.40 -3.54 7.02
C LEU A 81 -1.27 -4.75 6.68
N ARG A 82 -2.12 -4.63 5.67
CA ARG A 82 -2.95 -5.74 5.17
C ARG A 82 -2.07 -6.91 4.71
N ARG A 83 -1.01 -6.63 3.96
CA ARG A 83 -0.05 -7.64 3.47
C ARG A 83 0.75 -8.33 4.57
N ILE A 84 0.94 -7.67 5.71
CA ILE A 84 1.56 -8.27 6.90
C ILE A 84 0.55 -9.19 7.61
N LEU A 85 -0.70 -8.77 7.75
CA LEU A 85 -1.68 -9.39 8.63
C LEU A 85 -2.47 -10.52 7.96
N GLU A 86 -2.99 -10.29 6.75
CA GLU A 86 -3.89 -11.24 6.08
C GLU A 86 -3.26 -12.62 5.82
N PRO A 87 -1.98 -12.74 5.40
CA PRO A 87 -1.36 -14.06 5.21
C PRO A 87 -1.25 -14.88 6.49
N ALA A 88 -1.25 -14.23 7.66
CA ALA A 88 -1.26 -14.87 8.96
C ALA A 88 -2.70 -15.14 9.49
N GLY A 89 -3.72 -14.95 8.66
CA GLY A 89 -5.13 -15.11 9.04
C GLY A 89 -5.65 -14.04 9.99
N LYS A 90 -4.92 -12.93 10.13
CA LYS A 90 -5.36 -11.77 10.92
C LYS A 90 -6.30 -10.90 10.10
N LEU A 91 -7.24 -10.27 10.79
CA LEU A 91 -8.13 -9.30 10.16
C LEU A 91 -7.48 -7.93 10.15
N TYR A 92 -7.45 -7.30 8.98
CA TYR A 92 -7.07 -5.90 8.88
C TYR A 92 -8.31 -5.03 9.09
N THR A 93 -8.34 -4.30 10.21
CA THR A 93 -9.45 -3.41 10.56
C THR A 93 -8.99 -1.97 10.52
N MET A 94 -9.56 -1.20 9.59
CA MET A 94 -9.30 0.23 9.43
C MET A 94 -10.52 1.03 9.87
N LEU A 95 -10.32 2.03 10.72
CA LEU A 95 -11.33 3.00 11.12
C LEU A 95 -10.93 4.37 10.56
N LYS A 96 -11.80 4.94 9.75
CA LYS A 96 -11.63 6.33 9.29
C LYS A 96 -12.11 7.26 10.39
N ILE A 97 -11.24 8.19 10.77
CA ILE A 97 -11.53 9.29 11.67
C ILE A 97 -11.73 10.52 10.80
N ASP A 98 -12.89 11.11 10.84
CA ASP A 98 -13.21 12.37 10.19
C ASP A 98 -13.63 13.41 11.22
N GLU A 99 -13.92 14.62 10.79
CA GLU A 99 -14.38 15.70 11.66
C GLU A 99 -15.78 15.46 12.23
N GLY A 100 -16.45 14.38 11.83
CA GLY A 100 -17.76 13.99 12.31
C GLY A 100 -17.68 13.25 13.64
N ASP A 101 -18.33 13.76 14.69
CA ASP A 101 -18.35 13.18 16.03
C ASP A 101 -19.09 11.84 16.16
N THR A 102 -19.50 11.20 15.06
CA THR A 102 -20.32 10.00 15.12
C THR A 102 -19.48 8.72 15.11
N LEU A 103 -19.44 8.03 16.23
CA LEU A 103 -18.79 6.72 16.38
C LEU A 103 -19.63 5.55 15.77
N GLY A 104 -20.71 5.83 15.04
CA GLY A 104 -21.61 4.81 14.52
C GLY A 104 -20.91 3.82 13.57
N ALA A 105 -20.19 4.33 12.57
CA ALA A 105 -19.45 3.51 11.63
C ALA A 105 -18.32 2.73 12.32
N ALA A 106 -17.58 3.36 13.23
CA ALA A 106 -16.54 2.71 14.02
C ALA A 106 -17.12 1.56 14.87
N ARG A 107 -18.28 1.79 15.52
CA ARG A 107 -18.98 0.78 16.32
C ARG A 107 -19.37 -0.45 15.49
N ILE A 108 -19.91 -0.25 14.29
CA ILE A 108 -20.28 -1.36 13.39
C ILE A 108 -19.04 -2.16 12.99
N ARG A 109 -17.97 -1.50 12.57
CA ARG A 109 -16.73 -2.18 12.17
C ARG A 109 -16.08 -2.94 13.33
N LEU A 110 -16.06 -2.36 14.53
CA LEU A 110 -15.55 -3.02 15.73
C LEU A 110 -16.40 -4.25 16.09
N ARG A 111 -17.73 -4.15 16.06
CA ARG A 111 -18.60 -5.31 16.27
C ARG A 111 -18.33 -6.43 15.27
N SER A 112 -18.15 -6.10 14.01
CA SER A 112 -17.79 -7.08 12.98
C SER A 112 -16.43 -7.72 13.25
N LEU A 113 -15.44 -6.94 13.70
CA LEU A 113 -14.15 -7.48 14.11
C LEU A 113 -14.30 -8.48 15.28
N PHE A 114 -15.00 -8.09 16.34
CA PHE A 114 -15.20 -8.97 17.50
C PHE A 114 -15.94 -10.26 17.14
N ALA A 115 -17.01 -10.17 16.34
CA ALA A 115 -17.72 -11.35 15.86
C ALA A 115 -16.81 -12.27 15.05
N ALA A 116 -16.03 -11.75 14.13
CA ALA A 116 -15.13 -12.54 13.31
C ALA A 116 -13.96 -13.16 14.11
N VAL A 117 -13.49 -12.47 15.16
CA VAL A 117 -12.50 -13.05 16.10
C VAL A 117 -13.10 -14.19 16.89
N GLU A 118 -14.34 -14.07 17.34
CA GLU A 118 -15.03 -15.13 18.06
C GLU A 118 -15.31 -16.35 17.16
N ASP A 119 -15.80 -16.12 15.94
CA ASP A 119 -16.00 -17.19 14.95
C ASP A 119 -14.69 -17.94 14.67
N ARG A 120 -13.56 -17.24 14.54
CA ARG A 120 -12.25 -17.84 14.34
C ARG A 120 -11.81 -18.72 15.53
N ARG A 121 -12.12 -18.30 16.77
CA ARG A 121 -11.85 -19.10 17.97
C ARG A 121 -12.66 -20.39 17.99
N HIS A 122 -13.94 -20.32 17.60
CA HIS A 122 -14.82 -21.48 17.58
C HIS A 122 -14.50 -22.45 16.46
N LEU A 123 -14.15 -21.95 15.28
CA LEU A 123 -13.90 -22.80 14.09
C LEU A 123 -12.60 -23.60 14.17
N LYS A 124 -11.73 -23.37 15.18
CA LYS A 124 -10.40 -24.00 15.27
C LYS A 124 -9.70 -24.03 13.91
N GLN A 125 -9.96 -23.05 13.07
CA GLN A 125 -9.30 -22.98 11.78
C GLN A 125 -7.80 -22.82 12.04
N THR A 126 -7.09 -23.93 11.87
CA THR A 126 -5.71 -23.87 11.45
C THR A 126 -5.73 -22.97 10.23
N VAL A 127 -5.17 -21.78 10.36
CA VAL A 127 -4.86 -20.93 9.22
C VAL A 127 -4.00 -21.80 8.33
N THR A 128 -4.60 -22.44 7.36
CA THR A 128 -3.87 -22.99 6.24
C THR A 128 -3.21 -21.76 5.64
N GLU A 129 -1.89 -21.74 5.68
CA GLU A 129 -1.11 -20.71 5.01
C GLU A 129 -1.78 -20.46 3.68
N SER A 130 -2.40 -19.31 3.54
CA SER A 130 -2.96 -18.94 2.24
C SER A 130 -1.77 -18.94 1.29
N PRO A 131 -1.77 -19.79 0.26
CA PRO A 131 -0.65 -19.89 -0.65
C PRO A 131 -0.55 -18.68 -1.57
N ILE A 132 -1.19 -17.59 -1.21
CA ILE A 132 -1.01 -16.30 -1.86
C ILE A 132 0.32 -15.70 -1.40
N HIS A 133 1.37 -16.46 -1.59
CA HIS A 133 2.69 -15.89 -1.82
C HIS A 133 2.67 -15.24 -3.20
N TRP A 134 1.99 -14.12 -3.31
CA TRP A 134 1.96 -13.32 -4.53
C TRP A 134 3.36 -12.91 -4.97
N TYR A 135 4.35 -13.08 -4.11
CA TYR A 135 5.72 -12.71 -4.42
C TYR A 135 6.77 -13.45 -3.57
N LYS A 136 7.49 -14.34 -4.20
CA LYS A 136 8.87 -14.62 -3.77
C LYS A 136 9.69 -13.41 -4.18
N LYS A 137 10.25 -12.68 -3.22
CA LYS A 137 11.20 -11.59 -3.44
C LYS A 137 12.33 -12.14 -4.32
N LYS A 138 12.22 -12.00 -5.63
CA LYS A 138 13.38 -12.17 -6.49
C LYS A 138 14.28 -11.00 -6.13
N GLU A 139 15.45 -11.31 -5.61
CA GLU A 139 16.51 -10.31 -5.46
C GLU A 139 16.57 -9.50 -6.74
N ALA A 140 16.42 -8.18 -6.62
CA ALA A 140 16.52 -7.29 -7.77
C ALA A 140 17.95 -7.42 -8.31
N LYS A 141 18.12 -8.24 -9.33
CA LYS A 141 19.39 -8.27 -10.04
C LYS A 141 19.61 -6.88 -10.61
N PRO A 142 20.86 -6.35 -10.56
CA PRO A 142 21.16 -5.06 -11.16
C PRO A 142 20.72 -5.10 -12.60
N VAL A 143 19.78 -4.22 -12.93
CA VAL A 143 19.20 -4.14 -14.27
C VAL A 143 20.25 -3.55 -15.20
N ASN A 144 20.72 -4.33 -16.16
CA ASN A 144 21.52 -3.78 -17.24
C ASN A 144 20.62 -2.89 -18.12
N SER A 145 20.64 -1.60 -17.86
CA SER A 145 19.78 -0.61 -18.53
C SER A 145 19.98 -0.61 -20.08
N LYS A 146 21.12 -1.05 -20.56
CA LYS A 146 21.43 -1.20 -22.00
C LYS A 146 20.69 -2.39 -22.64
N ALA A 147 20.13 -3.31 -21.85
CA ALA A 147 19.37 -4.45 -22.37
C ALA A 147 17.97 -4.07 -22.87
N PHE A 148 17.43 -2.93 -22.44
CA PHE A 148 16.08 -2.51 -22.85
C PHE A 148 16.09 -1.77 -24.18
N LYS A 149 15.23 -2.21 -25.08
CA LYS A 149 15.03 -1.55 -26.37
C LYS A 149 14.15 -0.31 -26.24
N THR A 150 13.17 -0.30 -25.32
CA THR A 150 12.25 0.80 -25.14
C THR A 150 11.94 1.03 -23.65
N ILE A 151 12.04 2.28 -23.22
CA ILE A 151 11.65 2.71 -21.86
C ILE A 151 10.39 3.56 -21.97
N TYR A 152 9.29 3.11 -21.41
CA TYR A 152 8.03 3.85 -21.38
C TYR A 152 7.99 4.74 -20.15
N VAL A 153 7.68 6.02 -20.37
CA VAL A 153 7.65 7.08 -19.35
C VAL A 153 6.22 7.62 -19.25
N PRO A 154 5.57 7.58 -18.10
CA PRO A 154 4.20 8.12 -17.97
C PRO A 154 4.21 9.64 -18.10
N GLN A 155 3.13 10.22 -18.62
CA GLN A 155 2.96 11.66 -18.71
C GLN A 155 2.48 12.22 -17.37
N MET A 156 3.39 12.69 -16.54
CA MET A 156 3.07 13.28 -15.24
C MET A 156 3.07 14.81 -15.24
N ALA A 157 3.81 15.43 -16.17
CA ALA A 157 3.88 16.89 -16.28
C ALA A 157 4.16 17.28 -17.75
N PRO A 158 3.19 17.91 -18.43
CA PRO A 158 3.29 18.17 -19.88
C PRO A 158 4.49 19.01 -20.32
N ILE A 159 5.00 19.87 -19.45
CA ILE A 159 6.17 20.72 -19.76
C ILE A 159 7.49 19.96 -19.47
N HIS A 160 7.58 19.26 -18.34
CA HIS A 160 8.85 18.70 -17.85
C HIS A 160 9.18 17.32 -18.46
N PHE A 161 8.18 16.49 -18.72
CA PHE A 161 8.42 15.13 -19.17
C PHE A 161 8.93 15.01 -20.62
N PRO A 162 8.56 15.90 -21.56
CA PRO A 162 9.24 15.97 -22.86
C PRO A 162 10.74 16.31 -22.75
N ILE A 163 11.12 17.18 -21.81
CA ILE A 163 12.53 17.49 -21.55
C ILE A 163 13.24 16.25 -20.98
N LEU A 164 12.63 15.56 -20.03
CA LEU A 164 13.16 14.31 -19.48
C LEU A 164 13.33 13.25 -20.58
N GLN A 165 12.35 13.11 -21.46
CA GLN A 165 12.45 12.20 -22.61
C GLN A 165 13.66 12.55 -23.49
N SER A 166 13.81 13.81 -23.85
CA SER A 166 14.94 14.29 -24.68
C SER A 166 16.28 14.03 -23.99
N ALA A 167 16.37 14.28 -22.68
CA ALA A 167 17.58 13.99 -21.89
C ALA A 167 17.91 12.49 -21.87
N LEU A 168 16.93 11.64 -21.69
CA LEU A 168 17.15 10.19 -21.74
C LEU A 168 17.58 9.72 -23.13
N GLN A 169 17.02 10.31 -24.18
CA GLN A 169 17.39 9.99 -25.56
C GLN A 169 18.82 10.45 -25.88
N SER A 170 19.27 11.61 -25.38
CA SER A 170 20.65 12.07 -25.52
C SER A 170 21.68 11.16 -24.83
N LEU A 171 21.25 10.44 -23.79
CA LEU A 171 22.05 9.42 -23.10
C LEU A 171 22.01 8.06 -23.79
N GLY A 172 21.37 7.96 -24.95
CA GLY A 172 21.30 6.73 -25.76
C GLY A 172 20.17 5.78 -25.37
N PHE A 173 19.22 6.20 -24.50
CA PHE A 173 18.06 5.39 -24.17
C PHE A 173 16.92 5.64 -25.18
N LYS A 174 16.24 4.59 -25.60
CA LYS A 174 15.01 4.72 -26.39
C LYS A 174 13.82 5.01 -25.46
N ALA A 175 13.74 6.22 -24.97
CA ALA A 175 12.64 6.67 -24.12
C ALA A 175 11.42 7.07 -24.96
N LYS A 176 10.24 6.55 -24.58
CA LYS A 176 8.95 6.86 -25.19
C LYS A 176 8.03 7.43 -24.12
N LEU A 177 7.76 8.74 -24.20
CA LEU A 177 6.77 9.40 -23.36
C LEU A 177 5.38 8.94 -23.80
N LEU A 178 4.56 8.53 -22.84
CA LEU A 178 3.19 8.12 -23.09
C LEU A 178 2.31 9.34 -23.45
N PRO A 179 1.30 9.16 -24.30
CA PRO A 179 0.37 10.24 -24.67
C PRO A 179 -0.50 10.66 -23.48
N ALA A 180 -1.37 11.64 -23.68
CA ALA A 180 -2.39 12.01 -22.71
C ALA A 180 -3.21 10.80 -22.28
N VAL A 181 -3.62 10.82 -21.00
CA VAL A 181 -4.32 9.69 -20.38
C VAL A 181 -5.69 9.48 -21.05
N ARG A 182 -5.98 8.25 -21.38
CA ARG A 182 -7.29 7.83 -21.92
C ARG A 182 -8.21 7.37 -20.79
N PRO A 183 -9.53 7.46 -20.95
CA PRO A 183 -10.49 6.96 -19.96
C PRO A 183 -10.29 5.49 -19.58
N GLU A 184 -9.90 4.63 -20.54
CA GLU A 184 -9.65 3.22 -20.32
C GLU A 184 -8.46 3.00 -19.36
N ALA A 185 -7.41 3.81 -19.44
CA ALA A 185 -6.30 3.78 -18.52
C ALA A 185 -6.72 4.13 -17.08
N ILE A 186 -7.62 5.09 -16.92
CA ILE A 186 -8.19 5.44 -15.61
C ILE A 186 -8.98 4.24 -15.03
N GLN A 187 -9.78 3.57 -15.85
CA GLN A 187 -10.52 2.38 -15.41
C GLN A 187 -9.59 1.24 -14.98
N LEU A 188 -8.48 1.05 -15.68
CA LEU A 188 -7.44 0.10 -15.25
C LEU A 188 -6.84 0.51 -13.91
N GLY A 189 -6.52 1.77 -13.72
CA GLY A 189 -6.04 2.28 -12.44
C GLY A 189 -7.02 2.01 -11.30
N LEU A 190 -8.30 2.30 -11.49
CA LEU A 190 -9.36 2.04 -10.50
C LEU A 190 -9.54 0.55 -10.18
N ARG A 191 -9.26 -0.31 -11.14
CA ARG A 191 -9.39 -1.76 -10.96
C ARG A 191 -8.24 -2.38 -10.17
N TYR A 192 -7.01 -1.89 -10.37
CA TYR A 192 -5.80 -2.52 -9.85
C TYR A 192 -5.09 -1.73 -8.73
N VAL A 193 -5.47 -0.49 -8.50
CA VAL A 193 -4.96 0.34 -7.41
C VAL A 193 -6.04 0.50 -6.36
N ASN A 194 -5.65 0.45 -5.10
CA ASN A 194 -6.57 0.71 -4.00
C ASN A 194 -7.28 2.07 -4.20
N ASN A 195 -8.62 2.08 -4.13
CA ASN A 195 -9.44 3.27 -4.35
C ASN A 195 -9.21 4.39 -3.32
N ASP A 196 -8.60 4.09 -2.18
CA ASP A 196 -8.14 5.09 -1.21
C ASP A 196 -6.85 5.81 -1.68
N ALA A 197 -6.20 5.33 -2.76
CA ALA A 197 -5.09 6.04 -3.38
C ALA A 197 -5.56 7.33 -4.06
N CYS A 198 -4.64 8.31 -4.16
CA CYS A 198 -4.95 9.59 -4.82
C CYS A 198 -5.20 9.39 -6.32
N TYR A 199 -6.02 10.26 -6.88
CA TYR A 199 -6.32 10.24 -8.29
C TYR A 199 -5.07 10.25 -9.20
N PRO A 200 -4.02 11.05 -8.94
CA PRO A 200 -2.76 10.96 -9.70
C PRO A 200 -2.11 9.58 -9.68
N ALA A 201 -2.15 8.85 -8.56
CA ALA A 201 -1.63 7.48 -8.50
C ALA A 201 -2.42 6.55 -9.42
N ILE A 202 -3.75 6.62 -9.35
CA ILE A 202 -4.66 5.83 -10.20
C ILE A 202 -4.39 6.10 -11.67
N VAL A 203 -4.26 7.37 -12.05
CA VAL A 203 -4.01 7.80 -13.43
C VAL A 203 -2.67 7.29 -13.94
N VAL A 204 -1.59 7.52 -13.19
CA VAL A 204 -0.23 7.17 -13.61
C VAL A 204 -0.05 5.66 -13.71
N ILE A 205 -0.53 4.92 -12.73
CA ILE A 205 -0.41 3.46 -12.72
C ILE A 205 -1.32 2.87 -13.80
N GLY A 206 -2.53 3.38 -13.95
CA GLY A 206 -3.43 2.96 -15.02
C GLY A 206 -2.84 3.17 -16.41
N GLN A 207 -2.16 4.30 -16.66
CA GLN A 207 -1.49 4.58 -17.92
C GLN A 207 -0.36 3.57 -18.22
N LEU A 208 0.41 3.21 -17.20
CA LEU A 208 1.47 2.20 -17.33
C LEU A 208 0.87 0.80 -17.55
N LEU A 209 -0.20 0.45 -16.87
CA LEU A 209 -0.92 -0.82 -17.09
C LEU A 209 -1.51 -0.92 -18.50
N ASP A 210 -2.14 0.15 -18.98
CA ASP A 210 -2.66 0.23 -20.35
C ASP A 210 -1.54 0.00 -21.39
N THR A 211 -0.35 0.53 -21.11
CA THR A 211 0.83 0.32 -21.94
C THR A 211 1.29 -1.15 -21.92
N VAL A 212 1.36 -1.77 -20.74
CA VAL A 212 1.76 -3.18 -20.58
C VAL A 212 0.79 -4.13 -21.28
N LEU A 213 -0.50 -3.81 -21.26
CA LEU A 213 -1.53 -4.60 -21.93
C LEU A 213 -1.63 -4.34 -23.43
N SER A 214 -0.91 -3.35 -23.95
CA SER A 214 -0.90 -3.05 -25.38
C SER A 214 -0.11 -4.10 -26.18
N LYS A 215 -0.46 -4.28 -27.45
CA LYS A 215 0.23 -5.20 -28.38
C LYS A 215 1.68 -4.83 -28.66
N ASP A 216 2.04 -3.57 -28.44
CA ASP A 216 3.38 -3.03 -28.73
C ASP A 216 4.36 -3.24 -27.56
N PHE A 217 3.90 -3.73 -26.42
CA PHE A 217 4.71 -3.94 -25.24
C PHE A 217 5.33 -5.36 -25.24
N ASP A 218 6.64 -5.43 -25.32
CA ASP A 218 7.39 -6.68 -25.16
C ASP A 218 8.06 -6.72 -23.78
N PRO A 219 7.60 -7.59 -22.84
CA PRO A 219 8.16 -7.66 -21.49
C PRO A 219 9.65 -7.99 -21.42
N LYS A 220 10.20 -8.61 -22.47
CA LYS A 220 11.63 -8.99 -22.51
C LYS A 220 12.54 -7.82 -22.87
N THR A 221 12.03 -6.85 -23.60
CA THR A 221 12.83 -5.75 -24.14
C THR A 221 12.34 -4.36 -23.75
N SER A 222 11.23 -4.28 -23.03
CA SER A 222 10.63 -3.04 -22.56
C SER A 222 10.84 -2.83 -21.06
N ALA A 223 10.93 -1.57 -20.65
CA ALA A 223 10.97 -1.17 -19.25
C ALA A 223 9.97 -0.03 -18.99
N LEU A 224 9.49 0.05 -17.76
CA LEU A 224 8.68 1.15 -17.27
C LEU A 224 9.55 2.05 -16.39
N LEU A 225 9.52 3.36 -16.62
CA LEU A 225 10.20 4.34 -15.79
C LEU A 225 9.14 5.07 -14.96
N LEU A 226 9.37 5.14 -13.67
CA LEU A 226 8.52 5.88 -12.76
C LEU A 226 9.39 6.69 -11.80
N ALA A 227 9.12 7.99 -11.71
CA ALA A 227 9.83 8.85 -10.77
C ALA A 227 9.43 8.50 -9.33
N GLN A 228 10.42 8.39 -8.46
CA GLN A 228 10.25 8.17 -7.03
C GLN A 228 10.87 9.33 -6.27
N THR A 229 10.13 9.89 -5.33
CA THR A 229 10.57 11.00 -4.50
C THR A 229 10.77 10.55 -3.06
N CYS A 230 11.54 11.27 -2.27
CA CYS A 230 11.75 11.01 -0.83
C CYS A 230 10.85 11.89 0.07
N GLY A 231 9.81 12.49 -0.48
CA GLY A 231 8.92 13.38 0.26
C GLY A 231 7.80 12.65 1.01
N PRO A 232 6.98 13.36 1.79
CA PRO A 232 5.84 12.81 2.54
C PRO A 232 4.65 12.47 1.63
N CYS A 233 4.79 12.60 0.34
CA CYS A 233 3.76 12.23 -0.62
C CYS A 233 3.83 10.74 -0.94
N ARG A 234 2.68 10.11 -1.16
CA ARG A 234 2.61 8.71 -1.62
C ARG A 234 3.30 8.45 -2.96
N ALA A 235 3.61 9.49 -3.74
CA ALA A 235 4.43 9.36 -4.95
C ALA A 235 5.77 8.67 -4.68
N THR A 236 6.29 8.75 -3.45
CA THR A 236 7.43 7.97 -2.95
C THR A 236 7.23 6.46 -3.15
N ASN A 237 6.01 5.96 -3.11
CA ASN A 237 5.68 4.54 -3.22
C ASN A 237 4.89 4.18 -4.49
N TYR A 238 4.79 5.05 -5.50
CA TYR A 238 4.12 4.70 -6.77
C TYR A 238 4.77 3.51 -7.45
N ALA A 239 6.08 3.37 -7.35
CA ALA A 239 6.78 2.21 -7.89
C ALA A 239 6.33 0.90 -7.19
N THR A 240 6.07 0.95 -5.90
CA THR A 240 5.53 -0.18 -5.13
C THR A 240 4.09 -0.49 -5.53
N LEU A 241 3.22 0.53 -5.65
CA LEU A 241 1.85 0.36 -6.13
C LEU A 241 1.82 -0.25 -7.54
N LEU A 242 2.69 0.22 -8.45
CA LEU A 242 2.81 -0.34 -9.78
C LEU A 242 3.25 -1.82 -9.73
N LYS A 243 4.25 -2.15 -8.92
CA LYS A 243 4.69 -3.54 -8.73
C LYS A 243 3.55 -4.43 -8.23
N TRP A 244 2.70 -3.92 -7.34
CA TRP A 244 1.54 -4.66 -6.85
C TRP A 244 0.49 -4.85 -7.94
N ALA A 245 0.23 -3.84 -8.74
CA ALA A 245 -0.74 -3.90 -9.82
C ALA A 245 -0.29 -4.80 -11.01
N LEU A 246 1.01 -5.04 -11.18
CA LEU A 246 1.59 -5.91 -12.21
C LEU A 246 1.68 -7.39 -11.78
N ARG A 247 1.32 -7.72 -10.57
CA ARG A 247 1.30 -9.08 -10.02
C ARG A 247 -0.09 -9.72 -10.16
#